data_d6dcc632c184ac3e5f7b3912cef707aa
#
_entry.id   d6dcc632c184ac3e5f7b3912cef707aa
#
_cell.length_a   1.000
_cell.length_b   1.000
_cell.length_c   1.000
_cell.angle_alpha   90.00
_cell.angle_beta   90.00
_cell.angle_gamma   90.00
#
_symmetry.space_group_name_H-M   'P 1'
#
loop_
_entity.id
_entity.type
_entity.pdbx_description
1 polymer ?
#
loop_
_entity_poly.entity_id
_entity_poly.type
_entity_poly.pdbx_seq_one_letter_code
_entity_poly.pdbx_strand_id
1 'polypeptide(L)'
;MKHHEREFFISLIRSGKIFIESKNINLTILPPTIDQLVQSCQVYNKSYEQSYVDGMMNEEEMNDWMVEQGLWTMEDDEKVEGFKKDIEKLKVEIYNSRNNSQLRERIRLYIRAGEKQFLQHSSKKNQYYINTCEGVAAAEKATWIIKNTTYQDNKLYDFNDLSIIYVTDEWQSSFLADNVVRNLARNEPWKSFWAIRENSGVKLFQNKEDQELTYNQKNLVIWSQMYDNIQESMDCPPKDIIEDDDMLDGWFIIQNKKREKEKAEAEFEKNTNQKIKNSSEVFIMANNKNDRDRVESMNSFHSSMVKKQRESLMRAKGGVEQGEFLDEKLKLQTMSNQQFKDHR
;
A
#
# COMPACT_ATOMS: atom_id res chain seq x y z
N MET A 1 -10.81 4.70 -20.61
CA MET A 1 -12.05 5.46 -20.28
C MET A 1 -12.24 6.56 -21.31
N LYS A 2 -13.43 6.72 -21.89
CA LYS A 2 -13.75 7.76 -22.89
C LYS A 2 -13.97 9.12 -22.19
N HIS A 3 -13.93 10.22 -22.95
CA HIS A 3 -14.06 11.58 -22.38
C HIS A 3 -15.38 11.77 -21.60
N HIS A 4 -16.52 11.41 -22.20
CA HIS A 4 -17.83 11.55 -21.57
C HIS A 4 -18.00 10.69 -20.29
N GLU A 5 -17.35 9.52 -20.23
CA GLU A 5 -17.33 8.68 -19.03
C GLU A 5 -16.56 9.39 -17.89
N ARG A 6 -15.42 10.02 -18.25
CA ARG A 6 -14.65 10.81 -17.28
C ARG A 6 -15.44 12.03 -16.79
N GLU A 7 -16.14 12.74 -17.67
CA GLU A 7 -17.01 13.86 -17.29
C GLU A 7 -18.08 13.42 -16.31
N PHE A 8 -18.72 12.28 -16.56
CA PHE A 8 -19.72 11.71 -15.65
C PHE A 8 -19.13 11.41 -14.27
N PHE A 9 -18.03 10.66 -14.19
CA PHE A 9 -17.41 10.33 -12.91
C PHE A 9 -16.89 11.57 -12.17
N ILE A 10 -16.28 12.52 -12.86
CA ILE A 10 -15.81 13.77 -12.26
C ILE A 10 -17.00 14.58 -11.71
N SER A 11 -18.10 14.66 -12.44
CA SER A 11 -19.30 15.36 -11.97
C SER A 11 -19.88 14.68 -10.73
N LEU A 12 -19.92 13.34 -10.71
CA LEU A 12 -20.37 12.55 -9.56
C LEU A 12 -19.47 12.79 -8.33
N ILE A 13 -18.15 12.68 -8.50
CA ILE A 13 -17.18 12.91 -7.41
C ILE A 13 -17.29 14.36 -6.90
N ARG A 14 -17.36 15.35 -7.79
CA ARG A 14 -17.46 16.76 -7.40
C ARG A 14 -18.73 17.06 -6.63
N SER A 15 -19.83 16.39 -6.94
CA SER A 15 -21.10 16.55 -6.18
C SER A 15 -20.99 15.98 -4.76
N GLY A 16 -20.15 14.97 -4.53
CA GLY A 16 -20.05 14.23 -3.29
C GLY A 16 -21.27 13.39 -2.96
N LYS A 17 -22.24 13.31 -3.87
CA LYS A 17 -23.50 12.58 -3.69
C LYS A 17 -23.41 11.23 -4.38
N ILE A 18 -24.16 10.26 -3.84
CA ILE A 18 -24.34 8.95 -4.45
C ILE A 18 -25.81 8.83 -4.81
N PHE A 19 -26.08 8.45 -6.04
CA PHE A 19 -27.43 8.26 -6.57
C PHE A 19 -27.70 6.77 -6.73
N ILE A 20 -28.80 6.32 -6.14
CA ILE A 20 -29.24 4.92 -6.23
C ILE A 20 -30.63 4.91 -6.84
N GLU A 21 -30.77 4.19 -7.94
CA GLU A 21 -32.06 3.98 -8.62
C GLU A 21 -32.45 2.50 -8.49
N SER A 22 -33.58 2.25 -7.80
CA SER A 22 -34.07 0.88 -7.61
C SER A 22 -35.61 0.87 -7.56
N LYS A 23 -36.24 -0.02 -8.33
CA LYS A 23 -37.70 -0.24 -8.30
C LYS A 23 -38.53 1.07 -8.38
N ASN A 24 -38.14 2.00 -9.24
CA ASN A 24 -38.74 3.34 -9.37
C ASN A 24 -38.58 4.26 -8.13
N ILE A 25 -37.67 3.93 -7.22
CA ILE A 25 -37.30 4.77 -6.10
C ILE A 25 -35.91 5.36 -6.39
N ASN A 26 -35.83 6.69 -6.38
CA ASN A 26 -34.58 7.43 -6.56
C ASN A 26 -34.10 7.93 -5.21
N LEU A 27 -33.00 7.38 -4.73
CA LEU A 27 -32.38 7.78 -3.49
C LEU A 27 -31.11 8.58 -3.76
N THR A 28 -30.85 9.55 -2.88
CA THR A 28 -29.63 10.33 -2.88
C THR A 28 -28.99 10.22 -1.51
N ILE A 29 -27.78 9.69 -1.46
CA ILE A 29 -26.97 9.66 -0.24
C ILE A 29 -26.07 10.88 -0.24
N LEU A 30 -26.20 11.71 0.79
CA LEU A 30 -25.36 12.89 1.00
C LEU A 30 -24.11 12.51 1.82
N PRO A 31 -22.99 13.21 1.63
CA PRO A 31 -21.84 13.03 2.53
C PRO A 31 -22.24 13.42 3.95
N PRO A 32 -21.82 12.65 4.97
CA PRO A 32 -22.12 12.96 6.36
C PRO A 32 -21.45 14.28 6.77
N THR A 33 -22.10 15.03 7.65
CA THR A 33 -21.51 16.20 8.30
C THR A 33 -20.53 15.74 9.38
N ILE A 34 -19.66 16.66 9.85
CA ILE A 34 -18.71 16.37 10.96
C ILE A 34 -19.47 15.91 12.19
N ASP A 35 -20.60 16.56 12.54
CA ASP A 35 -21.42 16.15 13.69
C ASP A 35 -21.99 14.74 13.52
N GLN A 36 -22.45 14.38 12.33
CA GLN A 36 -22.90 13.02 12.02
C GLN A 36 -21.74 12.01 12.11
N LEU A 37 -20.54 12.39 11.70
CA LEU A 37 -19.36 11.53 11.88
C LEU A 37 -19.03 11.30 13.33
N VAL A 38 -19.08 12.34 14.18
CA VAL A 38 -18.88 12.21 15.64
C VAL A 38 -19.94 11.31 16.25
N GLN A 39 -21.22 11.52 15.92
CA GLN A 39 -22.31 10.66 16.40
C GLN A 39 -22.15 9.20 15.95
N SER A 40 -21.72 8.99 14.70
CA SER A 40 -21.45 7.63 14.20
C SER A 40 -20.31 6.93 14.95
N CYS A 41 -19.30 7.68 15.40
CA CYS A 41 -18.24 7.12 16.26
C CYS A 41 -18.78 6.74 17.66
N GLN A 42 -19.72 7.51 18.20
CA GLN A 42 -20.39 7.14 19.47
C GLN A 42 -21.22 5.86 19.32
N VAL A 43 -21.91 5.70 18.17
CA VAL A 43 -22.63 4.45 17.84
C VAL A 43 -21.65 3.28 17.76
N TYR A 44 -20.51 3.46 17.08
CA TYR A 44 -19.46 2.44 17.03
C TYR A 44 -19.01 2.00 18.43
N ASN A 45 -18.61 2.97 19.27
CA ASN A 45 -18.11 2.65 20.62
C ASN A 45 -19.16 1.93 21.46
N LYS A 46 -20.41 2.40 21.44
CA LYS A 46 -21.51 1.76 22.15
C LYS A 46 -21.78 0.34 21.67
N SER A 47 -21.77 0.13 20.35
CA SER A 47 -21.98 -1.20 19.77
C SER A 47 -20.81 -2.14 20.08
N TYR A 48 -19.59 -1.64 20.06
CA TYR A 48 -18.39 -2.39 20.44
C TYR A 48 -18.46 -2.85 21.89
N GLU A 49 -18.73 -1.91 22.84
CA GLU A 49 -18.86 -2.23 24.27
C GLU A 49 -19.97 -3.25 24.52
N GLN A 50 -21.12 -3.09 23.86
CA GLN A 50 -22.23 -4.03 24.00
C GLN A 50 -21.86 -5.42 23.49
N SER A 51 -21.24 -5.52 22.30
CA SER A 51 -20.80 -6.78 21.73
C SER A 51 -19.78 -7.49 22.64
N TYR A 52 -18.87 -6.73 23.23
CA TYR A 52 -17.88 -7.27 24.16
C TYR A 52 -18.55 -7.81 25.45
N VAL A 53 -19.52 -7.08 26.02
CA VAL A 53 -20.31 -7.53 27.19
C VAL A 53 -21.14 -8.77 26.86
N ASP A 54 -21.65 -8.86 25.61
CA ASP A 54 -22.40 -10.03 25.14
C ASP A 54 -21.50 -11.26 24.88
N GLY A 55 -20.19 -11.13 25.08
CA GLY A 55 -19.21 -12.21 25.00
C GLY A 55 -18.69 -12.48 23.59
N MET A 56 -18.79 -11.50 22.69
CA MET A 56 -18.14 -11.58 21.37
C MET A 56 -16.64 -11.33 21.51
N MET A 57 -15.86 -12.01 20.69
CA MET A 57 -14.40 -11.82 20.62
C MET A 57 -14.06 -10.50 19.93
N ASN A 58 -13.00 -9.84 20.38
CA ASN A 58 -12.38 -8.78 19.63
C ASN A 58 -11.51 -9.35 18.50
N GLU A 59 -10.93 -8.48 17.64
CA GLU A 59 -10.13 -8.91 16.48
C GLU A 59 -8.88 -9.69 16.91
N GLU A 60 -8.22 -9.31 18.02
CA GLU A 60 -7.02 -10.00 18.53
C GLU A 60 -7.39 -11.40 19.05
N GLU A 61 -8.43 -11.50 19.87
CA GLU A 61 -8.94 -12.77 20.41
C GLU A 61 -9.41 -13.71 19.30
N MET A 62 -10.06 -13.17 18.26
CA MET A 62 -10.47 -13.94 17.07
C MET A 62 -9.26 -14.48 16.30
N ASN A 63 -8.22 -13.67 16.13
CA ASN A 63 -6.99 -14.11 15.48
C ASN A 63 -6.30 -15.22 16.29
N ASP A 64 -6.21 -15.08 17.62
CA ASP A 64 -5.64 -16.10 18.51
C ASP A 64 -6.45 -17.40 18.43
N TRP A 65 -7.77 -17.30 18.47
CA TRP A 65 -8.67 -18.45 18.32
C TRP A 65 -8.48 -19.14 16.96
N MET A 66 -8.34 -18.37 15.86
CA MET A 66 -8.06 -18.96 14.54
C MET A 66 -6.75 -19.74 14.50
N VAL A 67 -5.73 -19.25 15.21
CA VAL A 67 -4.44 -19.93 15.33
C VAL A 67 -4.59 -21.21 16.14
N GLU A 68 -5.28 -21.17 17.27
CA GLU A 68 -5.54 -22.35 18.12
C GLU A 68 -6.34 -23.43 17.39
N GLN A 69 -7.31 -23.04 16.57
CA GLN A 69 -8.10 -23.98 15.76
C GLN A 69 -7.37 -24.46 14.49
N GLY A 70 -6.15 -23.97 14.22
CA GLY A 70 -5.39 -24.31 13.02
C GLY A 70 -5.99 -23.79 11.71
N LEU A 71 -6.89 -22.79 11.79
CA LEU A 71 -7.51 -22.13 10.63
C LEU A 71 -6.55 -21.13 9.98
N TRP A 72 -5.63 -20.59 10.76
CA TRP A 72 -4.57 -19.68 10.35
C TRP A 72 -3.26 -20.05 11.04
N THR A 73 -2.14 -19.94 10.32
CA THR A 73 -0.82 -20.30 10.84
C THR A 73 0.20 -19.19 10.56
N MET A 74 1.33 -19.23 11.28
CA MET A 74 2.45 -18.33 10.98
C MET A 74 2.98 -18.50 9.54
N GLU A 75 2.90 -19.73 8.99
CA GLU A 75 3.26 -19.98 7.59
C GLU A 75 2.33 -19.25 6.61
N ASP A 76 1.06 -19.05 6.97
CA ASP A 76 0.12 -18.31 6.12
C ASP A 76 0.40 -16.80 6.16
N ASP A 77 0.80 -16.24 7.30
CA ASP A 77 1.30 -14.86 7.39
C ASP A 77 2.58 -14.67 6.55
N GLU A 78 3.53 -15.64 6.60
CA GLU A 78 4.73 -15.60 5.77
C GLU A 78 4.40 -15.69 4.27
N LYS A 79 3.40 -16.49 3.87
CA LYS A 79 2.92 -16.56 2.48
C LYS A 79 2.33 -15.24 2.02
N VAL A 80 1.45 -14.62 2.83
CA VAL A 80 0.84 -13.30 2.52
C VAL A 80 1.92 -12.23 2.33
N GLU A 81 2.92 -12.20 3.23
CA GLU A 81 4.05 -11.28 3.11
C GLU A 81 4.95 -11.62 1.90
N GLY A 82 5.10 -12.91 1.59
CA GLY A 82 5.78 -13.39 0.40
C GLY A 82 5.12 -12.89 -0.88
N PHE A 83 3.79 -13.00 -1.01
CA PHE A 83 3.05 -12.52 -2.16
C PHE A 83 3.21 -10.99 -2.34
N LYS A 84 3.15 -10.21 -1.27
CA LYS A 84 3.40 -8.75 -1.35
C LYS A 84 4.77 -8.44 -1.93
N LYS A 85 5.82 -9.09 -1.40
CA LYS A 85 7.20 -8.90 -1.86
C LYS A 85 7.40 -9.33 -3.31
N ASP A 86 6.75 -10.41 -3.73
CA ASP A 86 6.88 -10.90 -5.10
C ASP A 86 6.13 -9.99 -6.08
N ILE A 87 4.95 -9.47 -5.72
CA ILE A 87 4.24 -8.45 -6.49
C ILE A 87 5.11 -7.19 -6.63
N GLU A 88 5.74 -6.70 -5.55
CA GLU A 88 6.65 -5.56 -5.61
C GLU A 88 7.84 -5.81 -6.53
N LYS A 89 8.46 -6.99 -6.48
CA LYS A 89 9.55 -7.37 -7.39
C LYS A 89 9.10 -7.36 -8.84
N LEU A 90 7.92 -7.93 -9.13
CA LEU A 90 7.34 -7.95 -10.47
C LEU A 90 7.03 -6.54 -10.98
N LYS A 91 6.53 -5.64 -10.12
CA LYS A 91 6.30 -4.22 -10.46
C LYS A 91 7.61 -3.49 -10.77
N VAL A 92 8.68 -3.78 -10.06
CA VAL A 92 10.02 -3.27 -10.38
C VAL A 92 10.53 -3.85 -11.72
N GLU A 93 10.30 -5.14 -11.95
CA GLU A 93 10.74 -5.82 -13.16
C GLU A 93 10.02 -5.28 -14.42
N ILE A 94 8.70 -4.99 -14.33
CA ILE A 94 7.96 -4.40 -15.46
C ILE A 94 8.49 -3.02 -15.82
N TYR A 95 8.85 -2.19 -14.82
CA TYR A 95 9.49 -0.89 -15.05
C TYR A 95 10.85 -1.05 -15.72
N ASN A 96 11.69 -1.99 -15.28
CA ASN A 96 13.01 -2.25 -15.87
C ASN A 96 12.91 -2.80 -17.31
N SER A 97 11.81 -3.50 -17.61
CA SER A 97 11.53 -4.11 -18.92
C SER A 97 10.77 -3.18 -19.87
N ARG A 98 10.79 -1.86 -19.63
CA ARG A 98 10.01 -0.86 -20.38
C ARG A 98 10.17 -0.93 -21.91
N ASN A 99 11.32 -1.38 -22.40
CA ASN A 99 11.61 -1.48 -23.83
C ASN A 99 11.12 -2.80 -24.48
N ASN A 100 10.59 -3.75 -23.71
CA ASN A 100 10.13 -5.05 -24.20
C ASN A 100 8.65 -5.27 -23.90
N SER A 101 7.79 -4.99 -24.89
CA SER A 101 6.34 -5.10 -24.73
C SER A 101 5.85 -6.53 -24.43
N GLN A 102 6.44 -7.55 -25.06
CA GLN A 102 6.05 -8.96 -24.83
C GLN A 102 6.39 -9.40 -23.41
N LEU A 103 7.56 -9.00 -22.90
CA LEU A 103 7.94 -9.31 -21.52
C LEU A 103 7.02 -8.59 -20.52
N ARG A 104 6.70 -7.32 -20.76
CA ARG A 104 5.75 -6.56 -19.92
C ARG A 104 4.40 -7.25 -19.82
N GLU A 105 3.81 -7.70 -20.93
CA GLU A 105 2.52 -8.40 -20.90
C GLU A 105 2.59 -9.70 -20.09
N ARG A 106 3.68 -10.45 -20.22
CA ARG A 106 3.88 -11.66 -19.39
C ARG A 106 3.98 -11.33 -17.90
N ILE A 107 4.75 -10.29 -17.54
CA ILE A 107 4.89 -9.86 -16.15
C ILE A 107 3.54 -9.40 -15.59
N ARG A 108 2.71 -8.68 -16.37
CA ARG A 108 1.35 -8.31 -15.95
C ARG A 108 0.48 -9.50 -15.58
N LEU A 109 0.55 -10.57 -16.36
CA LEU A 109 -0.19 -11.80 -16.05
C LEU A 109 0.27 -12.36 -14.69
N TYR A 110 1.57 -12.34 -14.39
CA TYR A 110 2.08 -12.78 -13.11
C TYR A 110 1.68 -11.84 -11.95
N ILE A 111 1.68 -10.52 -12.16
CA ILE A 111 1.19 -9.55 -11.17
C ILE A 111 -0.28 -9.85 -10.85
N ARG A 112 -1.16 -9.98 -11.86
CA ARG A 112 -2.59 -10.28 -11.65
C ARG A 112 -2.81 -11.62 -10.96
N ALA A 113 -2.02 -12.63 -11.28
CA ALA A 113 -2.06 -13.93 -10.59
C ALA A 113 -1.63 -13.79 -9.12
N GLY A 114 -0.56 -13.06 -8.85
CA GLY A 114 -0.07 -12.79 -7.50
C GLY A 114 -1.08 -11.98 -6.67
N GLU A 115 -1.67 -10.92 -7.25
CA GLU A 115 -2.72 -10.12 -6.60
C GLU A 115 -3.96 -10.98 -6.25
N LYS A 116 -4.36 -11.87 -7.16
CA LYS A 116 -5.46 -12.82 -6.90
C LYS A 116 -5.15 -13.76 -5.75
N GLN A 117 -3.94 -14.33 -5.71
CA GLN A 117 -3.52 -15.20 -4.61
C GLN A 117 -3.45 -14.44 -3.28
N PHE A 118 -2.88 -13.24 -3.30
CA PHE A 118 -2.84 -12.36 -2.13
C PHE A 118 -4.25 -12.08 -1.58
N LEU A 119 -5.20 -11.69 -2.44
CA LEU A 119 -6.59 -11.45 -2.04
C LEU A 119 -7.26 -12.70 -1.48
N GLN A 120 -7.04 -13.87 -2.09
CA GLN A 120 -7.60 -15.14 -1.61
C GLN A 120 -7.08 -15.52 -0.22
N HIS A 121 -5.78 -15.32 0.04
CA HIS A 121 -5.22 -15.60 1.36
C HIS A 121 -5.64 -14.54 2.39
N SER A 122 -5.63 -13.25 2.03
CA SER A 122 -6.09 -12.18 2.92
C SER A 122 -7.57 -12.31 3.28
N SER A 123 -8.42 -12.74 2.34
CA SER A 123 -9.85 -12.96 2.63
C SER A 123 -10.10 -14.11 3.60
N LYS A 124 -9.24 -15.14 3.63
CA LYS A 124 -9.32 -16.20 4.65
C LYS A 124 -9.02 -15.66 6.04
N LYS A 125 -8.01 -14.81 6.19
CA LYS A 125 -7.67 -14.16 7.48
C LYS A 125 -8.84 -13.33 8.00
N ASN A 126 -9.51 -12.61 7.11
CA ASN A 126 -10.60 -11.69 7.46
C ASN A 126 -12.00 -12.35 7.44
N GLN A 127 -12.06 -13.67 7.25
CA GLN A 127 -13.34 -14.39 7.08
C GLN A 127 -14.28 -14.21 8.28
N TYR A 128 -13.74 -14.16 9.48
CA TYR A 128 -14.51 -14.05 10.72
C TYR A 128 -14.57 -12.62 11.28
N TYR A 129 -13.98 -11.63 10.59
CA TYR A 129 -13.98 -10.23 11.04
C TYR A 129 -15.39 -9.70 11.32
N ILE A 130 -16.37 -10.06 10.50
CA ILE A 130 -17.77 -9.63 10.69
C ILE A 130 -18.39 -10.11 12.00
N ASN A 131 -17.82 -11.14 12.62
CA ASN A 131 -18.26 -11.73 13.88
C ASN A 131 -17.46 -11.22 15.09
N THR A 132 -16.59 -10.24 14.90
CA THR A 132 -15.85 -9.59 15.99
C THR A 132 -16.58 -8.36 16.50
N CYS A 133 -16.21 -7.89 17.67
CA CYS A 133 -16.73 -6.65 18.23
C CYS A 133 -16.54 -5.47 17.28
N GLU A 134 -15.37 -5.39 16.64
CA GLU A 134 -15.02 -4.37 15.65
C GLU A 134 -15.88 -4.47 14.39
N GLY A 135 -16.09 -5.69 13.88
CA GLY A 135 -16.89 -5.94 12.68
C GLY A 135 -18.35 -5.56 12.86
N VAL A 136 -18.95 -5.95 13.98
CA VAL A 136 -20.33 -5.58 14.34
C VAL A 136 -20.46 -4.07 14.55
N ALA A 137 -19.53 -3.46 15.29
CA ALA A 137 -19.54 -2.01 15.52
C ALA A 137 -19.36 -1.22 14.22
N ALA A 138 -18.52 -1.69 13.29
CA ALA A 138 -18.34 -1.06 11.97
C ALA A 138 -19.61 -1.16 11.11
N ALA A 139 -20.31 -2.31 11.15
CA ALA A 139 -21.58 -2.50 10.44
C ALA A 139 -22.68 -1.57 10.99
N GLU A 140 -22.81 -1.47 12.31
CA GLU A 140 -23.76 -0.56 12.97
C GLU A 140 -23.45 0.91 12.66
N LYS A 141 -22.19 1.31 12.69
CA LYS A 141 -21.76 2.65 12.28
C LYS A 141 -22.14 2.94 10.84
N ALA A 142 -21.85 2.05 9.90
CA ALA A 142 -22.19 2.22 8.49
C ALA A 142 -23.70 2.33 8.29
N THR A 143 -24.46 1.45 8.91
CA THR A 143 -25.92 1.44 8.90
C THR A 143 -26.49 2.76 9.44
N TRP A 144 -25.95 3.25 10.55
CA TRP A 144 -26.36 4.52 11.14
C TRP A 144 -26.10 5.71 10.19
N ILE A 145 -24.92 5.76 9.55
CA ILE A 145 -24.58 6.79 8.58
C ILE A 145 -25.59 6.76 7.43
N ILE A 146 -25.81 5.61 6.80
CA ILE A 146 -26.73 5.45 5.68
C ILE A 146 -28.14 5.89 6.07
N LYS A 147 -28.61 5.49 7.25
CA LYS A 147 -29.94 5.86 7.74
C LYS A 147 -30.12 7.36 7.91
N ASN A 148 -29.06 8.09 8.28
CA ASN A 148 -29.13 9.52 8.54
C ASN A 148 -28.68 10.40 7.36
N THR A 149 -28.21 9.81 6.27
CA THR A 149 -27.72 10.55 5.10
C THR A 149 -28.44 10.22 3.80
N THR A 150 -29.40 9.29 3.81
CA THR A 150 -30.16 8.89 2.62
C THR A 150 -31.45 9.69 2.52
N TYR A 151 -31.68 10.28 1.36
CA TYR A 151 -32.83 11.14 1.10
C TYR A 151 -33.58 10.66 -0.15
N GLN A 152 -34.91 10.84 -0.12
CA GLN A 152 -35.80 10.75 -1.27
C GLN A 152 -36.54 12.08 -1.38
N ASP A 153 -36.52 12.72 -2.53
CA ASP A 153 -37.20 14.03 -2.78
C ASP A 153 -36.91 15.08 -1.68
N ASN A 154 -35.66 15.20 -1.24
CA ASN A 154 -35.19 16.09 -0.18
C ASN A 154 -35.74 15.79 1.23
N LYS A 155 -36.39 14.66 1.44
CA LYS A 155 -36.82 14.20 2.76
C LYS A 155 -35.97 12.99 3.17
N LEU A 156 -35.68 12.86 4.47
CA LEU A 156 -34.97 11.69 4.99
C LEU A 156 -35.80 10.43 4.65
N TYR A 157 -35.14 9.42 4.10
CA TYR A 157 -35.79 8.19 3.65
C TYR A 157 -36.04 7.25 4.84
N ASP A 158 -37.24 6.70 4.89
CA ASP A 158 -37.67 5.82 5.99
C ASP A 158 -37.69 4.34 5.56
N PHE A 159 -36.64 3.78 5.14
CA PHE A 159 -36.35 2.38 4.76
C PHE A 159 -37.48 1.33 4.86
N ASN A 160 -38.71 1.72 4.48
CA ASN A 160 -39.87 0.82 4.48
C ASN A 160 -39.93 -0.06 3.23
N ASP A 161 -39.52 0.50 2.08
CA ASP A 161 -39.66 -0.16 0.77
C ASP A 161 -38.38 -0.80 0.28
N LEU A 162 -37.21 -0.32 0.71
CA LEU A 162 -35.88 -0.85 0.39
C LEU A 162 -35.14 -1.22 1.66
N SER A 163 -34.48 -2.38 1.62
CA SER A 163 -33.61 -2.82 2.72
C SER A 163 -32.43 -1.88 2.89
N ILE A 164 -32.13 -1.49 4.13
CA ILE A 164 -30.97 -0.68 4.46
C ILE A 164 -29.65 -1.39 4.08
N ILE A 165 -29.61 -2.72 4.17
CA ILE A 165 -28.48 -3.54 3.76
C ILE A 165 -28.21 -3.34 2.27
N TYR A 166 -29.22 -3.41 1.43
CA TYR A 166 -29.08 -3.19 -0.01
C TYR A 166 -28.51 -1.78 -0.31
N VAL A 167 -29.02 -0.75 0.36
CA VAL A 167 -28.53 0.62 0.16
C VAL A 167 -27.10 0.78 0.66
N THR A 168 -26.72 0.08 1.74
CA THR A 168 -25.36 0.06 2.26
C THR A 168 -24.39 -0.64 1.27
N ASP A 169 -24.79 -1.75 0.68
CA ASP A 169 -24.00 -2.46 -0.32
C ASP A 169 -23.80 -1.61 -1.59
N GLU A 170 -24.86 -0.94 -2.07
CA GLU A 170 -24.75 0.00 -3.20
C GLU A 170 -23.85 1.20 -2.87
N TRP A 171 -23.92 1.71 -1.64
CA TRP A 171 -23.04 2.76 -1.17
C TRP A 171 -21.56 2.30 -1.17
N GLN A 172 -21.26 1.12 -0.67
CA GLN A 172 -19.90 0.55 -0.70
C GLN A 172 -19.43 0.31 -2.15
N SER A 173 -20.31 -0.17 -3.02
CA SER A 173 -20.02 -0.40 -4.44
C SER A 173 -19.76 0.89 -5.23
N SER A 174 -20.17 2.05 -4.70
CA SER A 174 -19.90 3.36 -5.31
C SER A 174 -18.44 3.84 -5.13
N PHE A 175 -17.65 3.15 -4.33
CA PHE A 175 -16.24 3.47 -4.16
C PHE A 175 -15.46 3.05 -5.40
N LEU A 176 -14.84 4.04 -6.04
CA LEU A 176 -14.11 3.82 -7.28
C LEU A 176 -12.81 3.07 -7.04
N ALA A 177 -12.51 2.14 -7.92
CA ALA A 177 -11.24 1.43 -7.91
C ALA A 177 -10.07 2.39 -8.21
N ASP A 178 -8.91 2.11 -7.65
CA ASP A 178 -7.73 2.98 -7.72
C ASP A 178 -7.32 3.30 -9.16
N ASN A 179 -7.34 2.33 -10.07
CA ASN A 179 -7.03 2.53 -11.49
C ASN A 179 -7.99 3.52 -12.19
N VAL A 180 -9.27 3.57 -11.77
CA VAL A 180 -10.25 4.54 -12.26
C VAL A 180 -9.90 5.93 -11.77
N VAL A 181 -9.63 6.08 -10.47
CA VAL A 181 -9.25 7.37 -9.86
C VAL A 181 -7.95 7.91 -10.46
N ARG A 182 -6.94 7.07 -10.66
CA ARG A 182 -5.69 7.41 -11.34
C ARG A 182 -5.94 7.93 -12.76
N ASN A 183 -6.79 7.23 -13.51
CA ASN A 183 -7.14 7.66 -14.87
C ASN A 183 -7.84 9.03 -14.86
N LEU A 184 -8.73 9.28 -13.89
CA LEU A 184 -9.41 10.58 -13.75
C LEU A 184 -8.42 11.69 -13.37
N ALA A 185 -7.51 11.42 -12.41
CA ALA A 185 -6.57 12.43 -11.90
C ALA A 185 -5.60 12.95 -12.97
N ARG A 186 -5.16 12.10 -13.88
CA ARG A 186 -4.16 12.46 -14.92
C ARG A 186 -4.75 12.94 -16.24
N ASN A 187 -6.09 12.91 -16.41
CA ASN A 187 -6.75 13.27 -17.67
C ASN A 187 -7.75 14.41 -17.54
N GLU A 188 -8.12 14.98 -18.69
CA GLU A 188 -9.22 15.95 -18.77
C GLU A 188 -10.58 15.24 -18.54
N PRO A 189 -11.57 15.92 -17.92
CA PRO A 189 -11.57 17.35 -17.58
C PRO A 189 -10.98 17.71 -16.19
N TRP A 190 -10.67 16.72 -15.35
CA TRP A 190 -10.21 16.98 -13.99
C TRP A 190 -8.91 17.77 -13.93
N LYS A 191 -7.95 17.45 -14.81
CA LYS A 191 -6.65 18.13 -14.84
C LYS A 191 -6.78 19.64 -14.97
N SER A 192 -7.70 20.13 -15.80
CA SER A 192 -7.98 21.57 -15.92
C SER A 192 -8.57 22.15 -14.64
N PHE A 193 -9.54 21.48 -14.00
CA PHE A 193 -10.10 21.94 -12.72
C PHE A 193 -9.02 22.00 -11.63
N TRP A 194 -8.15 20.99 -11.59
CA TRP A 194 -7.07 20.93 -10.62
C TRP A 194 -6.05 22.04 -10.80
N ALA A 195 -5.65 22.34 -12.05
CA ALA A 195 -4.67 23.37 -12.37
C ALA A 195 -5.15 24.80 -12.01
N ILE A 196 -6.46 25.08 -12.09
CA ILE A 196 -6.99 26.42 -11.80
C ILE A 196 -7.37 26.64 -10.33
N ARG A 197 -7.27 25.62 -9.46
CA ARG A 197 -7.73 25.66 -8.05
C ARG A 197 -7.14 26.81 -7.24
N GLU A 198 -5.88 27.15 -7.48
CA GLU A 198 -5.14 28.14 -6.69
C GLU A 198 -5.40 29.57 -7.13
N ASN A 199 -5.68 29.77 -8.40
CA ASN A 199 -5.70 31.10 -9.02
C ASN A 199 -7.10 31.72 -9.12
N SER A 200 -8.18 30.96 -8.95
CA SER A 200 -9.52 31.42 -9.30
C SER A 200 -10.56 31.35 -8.16
N GLY A 201 -10.19 30.89 -6.96
CA GLY A 201 -11.14 30.68 -5.88
C GLY A 201 -12.22 29.63 -6.21
N VAL A 202 -12.01 28.84 -7.25
CA VAL A 202 -12.93 27.79 -7.69
C VAL A 202 -12.99 26.69 -6.66
N LYS A 203 -14.18 26.44 -6.09
CA LYS A 203 -14.41 25.28 -5.23
C LYS A 203 -14.37 24.02 -6.10
N LEU A 204 -13.47 23.11 -5.81
CA LEU A 204 -13.35 21.82 -6.52
C LEU A 204 -14.57 20.92 -6.28
N PHE A 205 -15.11 20.97 -5.06
CA PHE A 205 -16.20 20.12 -4.61
C PHE A 205 -17.39 20.98 -4.13
N GLN A 206 -18.59 20.44 -4.26
CA GLN A 206 -19.84 21.08 -3.82
C GLN A 206 -20.18 20.82 -2.35
N ASN A 207 -19.25 20.24 -1.58
CA ASN A 207 -19.46 19.98 -0.17
C ASN A 207 -19.65 21.30 0.60
N LYS A 208 -20.46 21.25 1.64
CA LYS A 208 -20.58 22.35 2.59
C LYS A 208 -19.26 22.52 3.34
N GLU A 209 -19.02 23.71 3.91
CA GLU A 209 -17.75 24.03 4.57
C GLU A 209 -17.45 23.12 5.77
N ASP A 210 -18.49 22.60 6.44
CA ASP A 210 -18.44 21.73 7.62
C ASP A 210 -18.44 20.23 7.29
N GLN A 211 -18.34 19.85 6.00
CA GLN A 211 -18.35 18.45 5.57
C GLN A 211 -16.94 17.98 5.21
N GLU A 212 -16.61 16.77 5.66
CA GLU A 212 -15.42 16.09 5.18
C GLU A 212 -15.54 15.66 3.71
N LEU A 213 -14.40 15.54 3.05
CA LEU A 213 -14.32 14.97 1.71
C LEU A 213 -14.72 13.49 1.73
N THR A 214 -15.49 13.06 0.75
CA THR A 214 -15.82 11.66 0.54
C THR A 214 -14.57 10.84 0.19
N TYR A 215 -14.65 9.51 0.30
CA TYR A 215 -13.56 8.61 -0.06
C TYR A 215 -13.04 8.86 -1.49
N ASN A 216 -13.94 8.94 -2.48
CA ASN A 216 -13.57 9.20 -3.87
C ASN A 216 -12.92 10.58 -4.06
N GLN A 217 -13.39 11.61 -3.34
CA GLN A 217 -12.82 12.96 -3.37
C GLN A 217 -11.41 12.97 -2.78
N LYS A 218 -11.22 12.36 -1.60
CA LYS A 218 -9.89 12.23 -0.96
C LYS A 218 -8.89 11.54 -1.90
N ASN A 219 -9.28 10.40 -2.47
CA ASN A 219 -8.42 9.65 -3.39
C ASN A 219 -8.07 10.45 -4.65
N LEU A 220 -9.04 11.16 -5.23
CA LEU A 220 -8.79 12.00 -6.40
C LEU A 220 -7.80 13.12 -6.10
N VAL A 221 -7.92 13.78 -4.93
CA VAL A 221 -6.97 14.82 -4.47
C VAL A 221 -5.59 14.22 -4.25
N ILE A 222 -5.50 13.08 -3.55
CA ILE A 222 -4.23 12.40 -3.28
C ILE A 222 -3.51 12.06 -4.58
N TRP A 223 -4.19 11.44 -5.54
CA TRP A 223 -3.58 11.10 -6.82
C TRP A 223 -3.19 12.34 -7.64
N SER A 224 -3.99 13.41 -7.57
CA SER A 224 -3.65 14.67 -8.25
C SER A 224 -2.36 15.27 -7.68
N GLN A 225 -2.23 15.33 -6.35
CA GLN A 225 -0.99 15.78 -5.69
C GLN A 225 0.20 14.88 -6.01
N MET A 226 -0.02 13.55 -6.07
CA MET A 226 1.03 12.61 -6.46
C MET A 226 1.52 12.86 -7.89
N TYR A 227 0.61 13.13 -8.85
CA TYR A 227 1.01 13.46 -10.22
C TYR A 227 1.73 14.81 -10.31
N ASP A 228 1.33 15.82 -9.53
CA ASP A 228 2.07 17.08 -9.43
C ASP A 228 3.49 16.82 -8.92
N ASN A 229 3.64 16.08 -7.82
CA ASN A 229 4.94 15.72 -7.24
C ASN A 229 5.83 14.91 -8.20
N ILE A 230 5.24 14.03 -9.02
CA ILE A 230 5.98 13.28 -10.05
C ILE A 230 6.53 14.24 -11.11
N GLN A 231 5.70 15.18 -11.59
CA GLN A 231 6.08 16.12 -12.64
C GLN A 231 7.13 17.12 -12.17
N GLU A 232 7.13 17.49 -10.88
CA GLU A 232 8.11 18.38 -10.26
C GLU A 232 9.40 17.66 -9.86
N SER A 233 9.41 16.32 -9.85
CA SER A 233 10.58 15.53 -9.46
C SER A 233 11.70 15.67 -10.49
N MET A 234 12.96 15.81 -10.02
CA MET A 234 14.14 15.76 -10.88
C MET A 234 14.30 14.42 -11.61
N ASP A 235 13.80 13.33 -11.03
CA ASP A 235 13.79 11.97 -11.59
C ASP A 235 12.46 11.66 -12.28
N CYS A 236 11.71 12.68 -12.78
CA CYS A 236 10.41 12.49 -13.44
C CYS A 236 10.49 11.44 -14.56
N PRO A 237 9.69 10.36 -14.51
CA PRO A 237 9.70 9.35 -15.56
C PRO A 237 9.05 9.86 -16.84
N PRO A 238 9.36 9.26 -18.01
CA PRO A 238 8.70 9.57 -19.26
C PRO A 238 7.18 9.38 -19.21
N LYS A 239 6.47 10.09 -20.09
CA LYS A 239 5.00 10.14 -20.11
C LYS A 239 4.34 8.75 -20.26
N ASP A 240 4.92 7.87 -21.05
CA ASP A 240 4.47 6.50 -21.26
C ASP A 240 4.47 5.67 -19.95
N ILE A 241 5.40 5.95 -19.05
CA ILE A 241 5.46 5.33 -17.71
C ILE A 241 4.40 5.93 -16.79
N ILE A 242 4.17 7.25 -16.86
CA ILE A 242 3.14 7.92 -16.05
C ILE A 242 1.73 7.44 -16.44
N GLU A 243 1.53 7.11 -17.71
CA GLU A 243 0.25 6.62 -18.25
C GLU A 243 -0.03 5.14 -17.93
N ASP A 244 0.98 4.37 -17.54
CA ASP A 244 0.90 2.94 -17.22
C ASP A 244 1.00 2.72 -15.70
N ASP A 245 -0.09 2.33 -15.07
CA ASP A 245 -0.18 2.21 -13.61
C ASP A 245 0.81 1.20 -13.04
N ASP A 246 1.03 0.05 -13.71
CA ASP A 246 1.94 -0.98 -13.23
C ASP A 246 3.41 -0.52 -13.33
N MET A 247 3.78 0.19 -14.41
CA MET A 247 5.13 0.76 -14.56
C MET A 247 5.36 1.91 -13.58
N LEU A 248 4.36 2.74 -13.35
CA LEU A 248 4.43 3.85 -12.40
C LEU A 248 4.61 3.33 -10.97
N ASP A 249 3.89 2.28 -10.59
CA ASP A 249 4.09 1.62 -9.30
C ASP A 249 5.50 1.08 -9.12
N GLY A 250 6.07 0.46 -10.17
CA GLY A 250 7.46 0.02 -10.17
C GLY A 250 8.44 1.16 -9.97
N TRP A 251 8.21 2.31 -10.61
CA TRP A 251 9.00 3.52 -10.41
C TRP A 251 8.90 4.03 -8.95
N PHE A 252 7.69 4.08 -8.37
CA PHE A 252 7.51 4.47 -6.97
C PHE A 252 8.29 3.58 -6.00
N ILE A 253 8.25 2.27 -6.20
CA ILE A 253 8.97 1.31 -5.35
C ILE A 253 10.48 1.58 -5.44
N ILE A 254 11.03 1.85 -6.63
CA ILE A 254 12.45 2.16 -6.82
C ILE A 254 12.80 3.49 -6.12
N GLN A 255 11.98 4.53 -6.30
CA GLN A 255 12.23 5.83 -5.65
C GLN A 255 12.15 5.75 -4.13
N ASN A 256 11.20 4.99 -3.58
CA ASN A 256 11.10 4.78 -2.14
C ASN A 256 12.34 4.06 -1.60
N LYS A 257 12.79 2.97 -2.26
CA LYS A 257 14.02 2.27 -1.87
C LYS A 257 15.26 3.17 -1.96
N LYS A 258 15.35 4.04 -2.98
CA LYS A 258 16.43 5.02 -3.11
C LYS A 258 16.42 6.01 -1.93
N ARG A 259 15.26 6.59 -1.61
CA ARG A 259 15.08 7.51 -0.48
C ARG A 259 15.38 6.86 0.87
N GLU A 260 14.93 5.63 1.08
CA GLU A 260 15.21 4.87 2.31
C GLU A 260 16.71 4.62 2.46
N LYS A 261 17.38 4.26 1.36
CA LYS A 261 18.84 4.09 1.34
C LYS A 261 19.58 5.39 1.66
N GLU A 262 19.21 6.49 1.01
CA GLU A 262 19.79 7.82 1.24
C GLU A 262 19.57 8.29 2.70
N LYS A 263 18.37 8.07 3.26
CA LYS A 263 18.09 8.37 4.67
C LYS A 263 18.94 7.53 5.61
N ALA A 264 19.05 6.24 5.35
CA ALA A 264 19.86 5.34 6.15
C ALA A 264 21.35 5.68 6.07
N GLU A 265 21.86 6.05 4.89
CA GLU A 265 23.24 6.54 4.71
C GLU A 265 23.48 7.85 5.47
N ALA A 266 22.54 8.81 5.36
CA ALA A 266 22.64 10.09 6.06
C ALA A 266 22.57 9.93 7.60
N GLU A 267 21.71 9.03 8.08
CA GLU A 267 21.62 8.70 9.50
C GLU A 267 22.89 8.02 10.00
N PHE A 268 23.44 7.09 9.21
CA PHE A 268 24.72 6.46 9.51
C PHE A 268 25.84 7.49 9.55
N GLU A 269 25.92 8.38 8.57
CA GLU A 269 26.94 9.45 8.55
C GLU A 269 26.82 10.39 9.76
N LYS A 270 25.60 10.73 10.18
CA LYS A 270 25.33 11.60 11.32
C LYS A 270 25.72 10.97 12.64
N ASN A 271 25.48 9.68 12.80
CA ASN A 271 25.69 8.95 14.06
C ASN A 271 27.10 8.30 14.14
N THR A 272 27.90 8.39 13.08
CA THR A 272 29.16 7.69 12.99
C THR A 272 30.33 8.59 13.40
N ASN A 273 31.17 8.11 14.34
CA ASN A 273 32.36 8.78 14.80
C ASN A 273 33.38 8.90 13.66
N GLN A 274 34.17 9.99 13.64
CA GLN A 274 35.15 10.26 12.58
C GLN A 274 36.18 9.14 12.39
N LYS A 275 36.47 8.37 13.47
CA LYS A 275 37.32 7.15 13.41
C LYS A 275 36.68 6.00 12.62
N ILE A 276 35.36 5.90 12.67
CA ILE A 276 34.60 4.86 11.94
C ILE A 276 34.47 5.27 10.47
N LYS A 277 34.31 6.57 10.17
CA LYS A 277 34.29 7.11 8.79
C LYS A 277 35.55 6.81 7.99
N ASN A 278 36.68 6.75 8.67
CA ASN A 278 38.00 6.51 8.05
C ASN A 278 38.36 5.02 8.04
N SER A 279 37.54 4.12 8.60
CA SER A 279 37.80 2.69 8.60
C SER A 279 37.32 2.04 7.29
N SER A 280 38.15 1.14 6.76
CA SER A 280 37.81 0.38 5.53
C SER A 280 36.64 -0.56 5.70
N GLU A 281 36.30 -0.95 6.92
CA GLU A 281 35.23 -1.87 7.27
C GLU A 281 34.65 -1.52 8.65
N VAL A 282 33.32 -1.57 8.76
CA VAL A 282 32.59 -1.37 10.00
C VAL A 282 31.63 -2.54 10.20
N PHE A 283 31.66 -3.16 11.39
CA PHE A 283 30.71 -4.19 11.78
C PHE A 283 29.59 -3.58 12.60
N ILE A 284 28.36 -3.73 12.12
CA ILE A 284 27.17 -3.24 12.79
C ILE A 284 26.36 -4.44 13.27
N MET A 285 26.08 -4.49 14.58
CA MET A 285 25.17 -5.50 15.13
C MET A 285 23.73 -5.06 14.90
N ALA A 286 22.99 -5.87 14.17
CA ALA A 286 21.55 -5.68 13.96
C ALA A 286 20.77 -6.41 15.06
N ASN A 287 19.88 -5.71 15.74
CA ASN A 287 19.04 -6.30 16.79
C ASN A 287 17.82 -7.06 16.22
N ASN A 288 17.42 -6.74 15.01
CA ASN A 288 16.29 -7.37 14.34
C ASN A 288 16.55 -7.54 12.83
N LYS A 289 15.64 -8.25 12.16
CA LYS A 289 15.73 -8.55 10.72
C LYS A 289 15.68 -7.29 9.85
N ASN A 290 14.87 -6.30 10.23
CA ASN A 290 14.74 -5.04 9.49
C ASN A 290 16.02 -4.20 9.54
N ASP A 291 16.68 -4.12 10.71
CA ASP A 291 17.96 -3.43 10.85
C ASP A 291 19.07 -4.14 10.05
N ARG A 292 19.07 -5.47 10.05
CA ARG A 292 19.99 -6.25 9.22
C ARG A 292 19.81 -5.93 7.73
N ASP A 293 18.59 -5.94 7.24
CA ASP A 293 18.27 -5.68 5.83
C ASP A 293 18.62 -4.24 5.44
N ARG A 294 18.44 -3.27 6.35
CA ARG A 294 18.91 -1.89 6.19
C ARG A 294 20.44 -1.81 6.05
N VAL A 295 21.18 -2.44 6.96
CA VAL A 295 22.66 -2.48 6.91
C VAL A 295 23.13 -3.19 5.65
N GLU A 296 22.49 -4.28 5.24
CA GLU A 296 22.81 -5.00 4.00
C GLU A 296 22.58 -4.13 2.75
N SER A 297 21.56 -3.29 2.75
CA SER A 297 21.28 -2.38 1.64
C SER A 297 22.33 -1.27 1.44
N MET A 298 23.07 -0.93 2.51
CA MET A 298 24.18 0.05 2.47
C MET A 298 25.46 -0.52 1.87
N ASN A 299 25.60 -1.86 1.79
CA ASN A 299 26.81 -2.48 1.29
C ASN A 299 27.02 -2.24 -0.20
N SER A 300 28.19 -1.76 -0.57
CA SER A 300 28.63 -1.72 -1.97
C SER A 300 28.81 -3.14 -2.52
N PHE A 301 28.88 -3.27 -3.84
CA PHE A 301 29.15 -4.58 -4.49
C PHE A 301 30.45 -5.22 -3.95
N HIS A 302 31.48 -4.40 -3.73
CA HIS A 302 32.76 -4.87 -3.15
C HIS A 302 32.57 -5.39 -1.74
N SER A 303 31.87 -4.64 -0.88
CA SER A 303 31.58 -5.05 0.52
C SER A 303 30.77 -6.35 0.58
N SER A 304 29.81 -6.51 -0.34
CA SER A 304 29.01 -7.74 -0.45
C SER A 304 29.85 -8.96 -0.87
N MET A 305 30.84 -8.77 -1.76
CA MET A 305 31.79 -9.82 -2.12
C MET A 305 32.69 -10.21 -0.94
N VAL A 306 33.23 -9.23 -0.20
CA VAL A 306 34.06 -9.48 0.99
C VAL A 306 33.26 -10.22 2.05
N LYS A 307 31.99 -9.85 2.29
CA LYS A 307 31.08 -10.55 3.20
C LYS A 307 30.91 -12.03 2.80
N LYS A 308 30.60 -12.29 1.51
CA LYS A 308 30.46 -13.68 1.02
C LYS A 308 31.74 -14.52 1.15
N GLN A 309 32.90 -13.92 0.91
CA GLN A 309 34.18 -14.58 1.12
C GLN A 309 34.41 -14.95 2.57
N ARG A 310 34.06 -14.05 3.51
CA ARG A 310 34.16 -14.33 4.97
C ARG A 310 33.18 -15.40 5.41
N GLU A 311 31.94 -15.38 4.92
CA GLU A 311 30.94 -16.42 5.21
C GLU A 311 31.42 -17.80 4.73
N SER A 312 32.01 -17.86 3.54
CA SER A 312 32.55 -19.13 3.02
C SER A 312 33.72 -19.65 3.86
N LEU A 313 34.59 -18.77 4.34
CA LEU A 313 35.67 -19.09 5.25
C LEU A 313 35.20 -19.61 6.62
N MET A 314 34.21 -18.92 7.20
CA MET A 314 33.60 -19.33 8.47
C MET A 314 32.91 -20.70 8.34
N ARG A 315 32.22 -20.98 7.24
CA ARG A 315 31.59 -22.26 6.97
C ARG A 315 32.62 -23.38 6.80
N ALA A 316 33.78 -23.09 6.19
CA ALA A 316 34.82 -24.08 5.96
C ALA A 316 35.62 -24.44 7.24
N LYS A 317 35.79 -23.49 8.17
CA LYS A 317 36.65 -23.63 9.35
C LYS A 317 35.95 -23.60 10.71
N GLY A 318 34.64 -23.31 10.74
CA GLY A 318 33.84 -23.25 11.98
C GLY A 318 34.06 -22.00 12.84
N GLY A 319 35.04 -21.13 12.51
CA GLY A 319 35.35 -19.88 13.16
C GLY A 319 36.78 -19.44 12.90
N VAL A 320 37.02 -18.17 12.72
CA VAL A 320 38.35 -17.57 12.50
C VAL A 320 38.50 -16.39 13.42
N GLU A 321 39.58 -16.28 14.15
CA GLU A 321 39.87 -15.10 14.97
C GLU A 321 40.14 -13.88 14.08
N GLN A 322 39.73 -12.70 14.57
CA GLN A 322 39.77 -11.48 13.78
C GLN A 322 41.18 -11.10 13.27
N GLY A 323 42.23 -11.45 14.02
CA GLY A 323 43.62 -11.21 13.64
C GLY A 323 44.15 -12.15 12.54
N GLU A 324 43.63 -13.35 12.45
CA GLU A 324 44.06 -14.37 11.49
C GLU A 324 43.37 -14.31 10.13
N PHE A 325 42.34 -13.44 10.01
CA PHE A 325 41.51 -13.40 8.82
C PHE A 325 42.26 -13.01 7.54
N LEU A 326 43.23 -12.11 7.66
CA LEU A 326 44.06 -11.65 6.54
C LEU A 326 45.00 -12.76 6.07
N ASP A 327 45.60 -13.48 7.01
CA ASP A 327 46.54 -14.59 6.71
C ASP A 327 45.84 -15.78 6.07
N GLU A 328 44.62 -16.07 6.52
CA GLU A 328 43.78 -17.13 5.92
C GLU A 328 43.25 -16.75 4.53
N LYS A 329 42.93 -15.49 4.30
CA LYS A 329 42.59 -14.98 2.98
C LYS A 329 43.74 -15.10 1.99
N LEU A 330 44.96 -14.77 2.41
CA LEU A 330 46.16 -14.90 1.62
C LEU A 330 46.50 -16.39 1.31
N LYS A 331 46.35 -17.29 2.29
CA LYS A 331 46.52 -18.74 2.08
C LYS A 331 45.53 -19.28 1.03
N LEU A 332 44.27 -18.90 1.10
CA LEU A 332 43.25 -19.34 0.14
C LEU A 332 43.49 -18.77 -1.28
N GLN A 333 43.95 -17.54 -1.39
CA GLN A 333 44.32 -16.96 -2.67
C GLN A 333 45.51 -17.62 -3.30
N THR A 334 46.55 -18.00 -2.48
CA THR A 334 47.70 -18.74 -2.95
C THR A 334 47.35 -20.17 -3.37
N MET A 335 46.49 -20.88 -2.62
CA MET A 335 45.99 -22.21 -2.97
C MET A 335 45.14 -22.17 -4.27
N SER A 336 44.24 -21.21 -4.42
CA SER A 336 43.46 -21.02 -5.64
C SER A 336 44.37 -20.74 -6.85
N ASN A 337 45.37 -19.88 -6.70
CA ASN A 337 46.31 -19.57 -7.77
C ASN A 337 47.26 -20.76 -8.12
N GLN A 338 47.55 -21.64 -7.17
CA GLN A 338 48.27 -22.89 -7.44
C GLN A 338 47.41 -23.89 -8.20
N GLN A 339 46.15 -24.08 -7.81
CA GLN A 339 45.21 -24.95 -8.55
C GLN A 339 44.99 -24.51 -10.00
N PHE A 340 44.96 -23.20 -10.26
CA PHE A 340 44.88 -22.67 -11.64
C PHE A 340 46.18 -22.86 -12.44
N LYS A 341 47.35 -23.03 -11.80
CA LYS A 341 48.63 -23.32 -12.47
C LYS A 341 48.78 -24.79 -12.79
N ASP A 342 48.27 -25.68 -11.95
CA ASP A 342 48.37 -27.14 -12.12
C ASP A 342 47.36 -27.68 -13.16
N HIS A 343 46.41 -26.84 -13.59
CA HIS A 343 45.44 -27.16 -14.68
C HIS A 343 45.77 -26.50 -16.03
N ARG A 344 46.98 -25.94 -16.19
CA ARG A 344 47.53 -25.47 -17.48
C ARG A 344 48.72 -26.35 -17.88
#